data_5060de9394ab27cb5b520ad4aacd4e82
#
_entry.id   5060de9394ab27cb5b520ad4aacd4e82
#
_cell.length_a   1.000
_cell.length_b   1.000
_cell.length_c   1.000
_cell.angle_alpha   90.00
_cell.angle_beta   90.00
_cell.angle_gamma   90.00
#
_symmetry.space_group_name_H-M   'P 1'
#
loop_
_entity.id
_entity.type
_entity.pdbx_description
1 polymer ?
#
loop_
_entity_poly.entity_id
_entity_poly.type
_entity_poly.pdbx_seq_one_letter_code
_entity_poly.pdbx_strand_id
1 'polypeptide(L)'
;MRKNRIQTILCIVLSIALIATLALGMNKSKKEKEKIVASKKQYESSINQTSKPEEEAKESNVEVENQGSEEKFILEGKTLLSLGDGVSKGSSYQEKVKNLLNLKSVINNSNNGLVMSSMINLINEEALKDIDIIMIMVGTNDYTKGRALGTINDGGEVESFYGDIQEVINAAKKAKPEAKLVFLTPLKHGYIEGQPSYPDKNNIELGLDDYSKAIKAVCDKNSIPVIDLFNESGIEAENIAQYTVDNMNLNEAGNEKVAKTISESLQKIYK
;
A
#
# COMPACT_ATOMS: atom_id res chain seq x y z
N MET A 1 -9.71 -48.29 -40.40
CA MET A 1 -9.11 -48.80 -39.16
C MET A 1 -7.81 -48.07 -38.72
N ARG A 2 -6.92 -47.64 -39.60
CA ARG A 2 -5.62 -46.99 -39.24
C ARG A 2 -5.81 -45.58 -38.60
N LYS A 3 -6.76 -44.77 -39.05
CA LYS A 3 -7.01 -43.38 -38.58
C LYS A 3 -7.48 -43.34 -37.11
N ASN A 4 -8.32 -44.27 -36.69
CA ASN A 4 -8.83 -44.32 -35.28
C ASN A 4 -7.75 -44.74 -34.29
N ARG A 5 -6.79 -45.60 -34.69
CA ARG A 5 -5.67 -46.00 -33.84
C ARG A 5 -4.70 -44.85 -33.57
N ILE A 6 -4.46 -43.98 -34.56
CA ILE A 6 -3.59 -42.79 -34.43
C ILE A 6 -4.23 -41.79 -33.47
N GLN A 7 -5.55 -41.52 -33.61
CA GLN A 7 -6.25 -40.62 -32.67
C GLN A 7 -6.24 -41.15 -31.23
N THR A 8 -6.42 -42.45 -31.03
CA THR A 8 -6.38 -43.03 -29.68
C THR A 8 -5.00 -42.91 -29.06
N ILE A 9 -3.92 -43.14 -29.82
CA ILE A 9 -2.55 -42.99 -29.34
C ILE A 9 -2.26 -41.52 -29.00
N LEU A 10 -2.71 -40.60 -29.82
CA LEU A 10 -2.53 -39.13 -29.58
C LEU A 10 -3.23 -38.70 -28.29
N CYS A 11 -4.46 -39.14 -28.04
CA CYS A 11 -5.19 -38.87 -26.80
C CYS A 11 -4.48 -39.43 -25.56
N ILE A 12 -3.93 -40.62 -25.65
CA ILE A 12 -3.19 -41.26 -24.54
C ILE A 12 -1.91 -40.42 -24.22
N VAL A 13 -1.16 -40.04 -25.25
CA VAL A 13 0.07 -39.24 -25.08
C VAL A 13 -0.23 -37.88 -24.46
N LEU A 14 -1.30 -37.19 -24.90
CA LEU A 14 -1.74 -35.90 -24.34
C LEU A 14 -2.20 -36.05 -22.89
N SER A 15 -2.89 -37.13 -22.54
CA SER A 15 -3.31 -37.38 -21.17
C SER A 15 -2.14 -37.64 -20.23
N ILE A 16 -1.13 -38.37 -20.68
CA ILE A 16 0.10 -38.62 -19.92
C ILE A 16 0.89 -37.33 -19.72
N ALA A 17 0.99 -36.47 -20.75
CA ALA A 17 1.65 -35.16 -20.65
C ALA A 17 0.93 -34.25 -19.66
N LEU A 18 -0.41 -34.22 -19.66
CA LEU A 18 -1.21 -33.44 -18.72
C LEU A 18 -1.01 -33.91 -17.27
N ILE A 19 -0.99 -35.21 -17.03
CA ILE A 19 -0.75 -35.77 -15.69
C ILE A 19 0.67 -35.45 -15.20
N ALA A 20 1.66 -35.50 -16.09
CA ALA A 20 3.04 -35.15 -15.76
C ALA A 20 3.20 -33.67 -15.39
N THR A 21 2.54 -32.75 -16.12
CA THR A 21 2.55 -31.31 -15.79
C THR A 21 1.84 -31.00 -14.49
N LEU A 22 0.72 -31.66 -14.20
CA LEU A 22 0.02 -31.55 -12.92
C LEU A 22 0.89 -32.07 -11.75
N ALA A 23 1.54 -33.19 -11.92
CA ALA A 23 2.43 -33.75 -10.89
C ALA A 23 3.66 -32.85 -10.61
N LEU A 24 4.24 -32.23 -11.65
CA LEU A 24 5.32 -31.26 -11.51
C LEU A 24 4.87 -29.99 -10.80
N GLY A 25 3.68 -29.49 -11.13
CA GLY A 25 3.06 -28.33 -10.45
C GLY A 25 2.80 -28.59 -8.97
N MET A 26 2.26 -29.76 -8.63
CA MET A 26 2.02 -30.16 -7.23
C MET A 26 3.32 -30.34 -6.44
N ASN A 27 4.37 -30.86 -7.07
CA ASN A 27 5.67 -31.05 -6.42
C ASN A 27 6.39 -29.70 -6.17
N LYS A 28 6.23 -28.74 -7.08
CA LYS A 28 6.73 -27.36 -6.90
C LYS A 28 6.00 -26.66 -5.75
N SER A 29 4.68 -26.75 -5.70
CA SER A 29 3.86 -26.18 -4.61
C SER A 29 4.18 -26.81 -3.25
N LYS A 30 4.45 -28.11 -3.19
CA LYS A 30 4.85 -28.78 -1.94
C LYS A 30 6.21 -28.31 -1.44
N LYS A 31 7.20 -28.17 -2.33
CA LYS A 31 8.53 -27.62 -1.99
C LYS A 31 8.48 -26.16 -1.52
N GLU A 32 7.60 -25.34 -2.08
CA GLU A 32 7.41 -23.96 -1.62
C GLU A 32 6.78 -23.91 -0.22
N LYS A 33 5.77 -24.74 0.05
CA LYS A 33 5.18 -24.85 1.39
C LYS A 33 6.18 -25.33 2.43
N GLU A 34 7.03 -26.31 2.10
CA GLU A 34 8.10 -26.77 2.98
C GLU A 34 9.14 -25.68 3.29
N LYS A 35 9.49 -24.85 2.31
CA LYS A 35 10.38 -23.70 2.52
C LYS A 35 9.75 -22.64 3.45
N ILE A 36 8.46 -22.35 3.29
CA ILE A 36 7.72 -21.40 4.14
C ILE A 36 7.67 -21.93 5.59
N VAL A 37 7.39 -23.20 5.78
CA VAL A 37 7.37 -23.82 7.11
C VAL A 37 8.76 -23.83 7.75
N ALA A 38 9.82 -24.09 6.97
CA ALA A 38 11.19 -24.04 7.47
C ALA A 38 11.63 -22.63 7.89
N SER A 39 11.30 -21.60 7.09
CA SER A 39 11.60 -20.22 7.42
C SER A 39 10.82 -19.73 8.66
N LYS A 40 9.56 -20.15 8.81
CA LYS A 40 8.76 -19.85 10.00
C LYS A 40 9.36 -20.46 11.27
N LYS A 41 9.82 -21.71 11.19
CA LYS A 41 10.45 -22.40 12.31
C LYS A 41 11.81 -21.78 12.71
N GLN A 42 12.56 -21.28 11.71
CA GLN A 42 13.82 -20.56 11.95
C GLN A 42 13.57 -19.20 12.61
N TYR A 43 12.52 -18.49 12.21
CA TYR A 43 12.09 -17.23 12.82
C TYR A 43 11.63 -17.44 14.28
N GLU A 44 10.81 -18.45 14.55
CA GLU A 44 10.37 -18.81 15.91
C GLU A 44 11.55 -19.21 16.83
N SER A 45 12.58 -19.86 16.29
CA SER A 45 13.78 -20.22 17.06
C SER A 45 14.67 -19.00 17.36
N SER A 46 14.68 -17.98 16.49
CA SER A 46 15.45 -16.74 16.75
C SER A 46 14.82 -15.84 17.80
N ILE A 47 13.47 -15.84 17.91
CA ILE A 47 12.76 -15.10 18.95
C ILE A 47 12.99 -15.72 20.35
N ASN A 48 13.04 -17.05 20.44
CA ASN A 48 13.24 -17.74 21.72
C ASN A 48 14.68 -17.69 22.25
N GLN A 49 15.66 -17.19 21.50
CA GLN A 49 17.03 -16.99 21.94
C GLN A 49 17.30 -15.60 22.53
N THR A 50 16.35 -14.65 22.41
CA THR A 50 16.54 -13.27 22.90
C THR A 50 15.85 -13.00 24.24
N SER A 51 15.21 -13.98 24.84
CA SER A 51 14.57 -13.86 26.15
C SER A 51 15.29 -14.70 27.22
N LYS A 52 16.35 -14.15 27.79
CA LYS A 52 16.88 -14.59 29.08
C LYS A 52 16.93 -13.36 30.01
N PRO A 53 16.27 -13.42 31.18
CA PRO A 53 16.29 -12.34 32.13
C PRO A 53 17.62 -12.34 32.87
N GLU A 54 18.30 -11.20 32.99
CA GLU A 54 19.25 -10.94 34.03
C GLU A 54 18.55 -10.20 35.16
N GLU A 55 18.70 -10.78 36.35
CA GLU A 55 18.13 -10.38 37.61
C GLU A 55 19.10 -9.42 38.35
N GLU A 56 18.51 -8.50 39.12
CA GLU A 56 19.06 -7.72 40.22
C GLU A 56 20.02 -6.56 39.97
N ALA A 57 19.50 -5.34 40.23
CA ALA A 57 20.15 -4.38 41.14
C ALA A 57 19.25 -3.19 41.51
N LYS A 58 18.83 -3.19 42.79
CA LYS A 58 18.68 -2.07 43.74
C LYS A 58 17.83 -0.85 43.42
N GLU A 59 16.74 -0.77 44.21
CA GLU A 59 15.99 0.45 44.54
C GLU A 59 16.92 1.63 44.87
N SER A 60 16.71 2.74 44.20
CA SER A 60 16.89 4.07 44.77
C SER A 60 15.71 4.93 44.38
N ASN A 61 14.88 5.26 45.38
CA ASN A 61 13.80 6.25 45.28
C ASN A 61 14.39 7.58 44.82
N VAL A 62 14.03 7.99 43.63
CA VAL A 62 14.03 9.38 43.20
C VAL A 62 12.60 9.66 42.72
N GLU A 63 11.87 10.42 43.54
CA GLU A 63 10.65 11.09 43.09
C GLU A 63 11.02 12.00 41.93
N VAL A 64 10.79 11.54 40.72
CA VAL A 64 10.75 12.40 39.55
C VAL A 64 9.31 12.86 39.42
N GLU A 65 9.07 14.11 39.78
CA GLU A 65 7.85 14.81 39.36
C GLU A 65 7.74 14.68 37.85
N ASN A 66 6.87 13.77 37.42
CA ASN A 66 6.53 13.59 36.03
C ASN A 66 5.52 14.68 35.62
N GLN A 67 6.01 15.89 35.36
CA GLN A 67 5.28 16.86 34.55
C GLN A 67 5.33 16.41 33.09
N GLY A 68 4.73 15.25 32.81
CA GLY A 68 4.36 14.85 31.47
C GLY A 68 3.22 15.77 31.02
N SER A 69 3.55 16.82 30.26
CA SER A 69 2.58 17.44 29.40
C SER A 69 2.01 16.32 28.50
N GLU A 70 0.76 15.92 28.73
CA GLU A 70 0.01 15.08 27.79
C GLU A 70 0.01 15.86 26.45
N GLU A 71 0.91 15.51 25.53
CA GLU A 71 0.83 15.97 24.15
C GLU A 71 -0.47 15.36 23.59
N LYS A 72 -1.56 16.12 23.70
CA LYS A 72 -2.86 15.74 23.19
C LYS A 72 -2.72 15.63 21.67
N PHE A 73 -2.72 14.43 21.15
CA PHE A 73 -2.66 14.21 19.71
C PHE A 73 -3.83 14.89 19.02
N ILE A 74 -3.57 15.87 18.14
CA ILE A 74 -4.62 16.67 17.46
C ILE A 74 -5.57 15.76 16.65
N LEU A 75 -5.13 14.55 16.30
CA LEU A 75 -5.91 13.57 15.54
C LEU A 75 -6.66 12.55 16.41
N GLU A 76 -6.47 12.58 17.73
CA GLU A 76 -7.18 11.68 18.65
C GLU A 76 -8.71 11.84 18.52
N GLY A 77 -9.40 10.70 18.47
CA GLY A 77 -10.85 10.66 18.34
C GLY A 77 -11.40 11.02 16.96
N LYS A 78 -10.55 11.28 15.96
CA LYS A 78 -10.93 11.59 14.58
C LYS A 78 -11.29 10.33 13.78
N THR A 79 -12.13 10.50 12.75
CA THR A 79 -12.47 9.44 11.79
C THR A 79 -11.68 9.65 10.49
N LEU A 80 -10.97 8.60 10.06
CA LEU A 80 -10.18 8.59 8.84
C LEU A 80 -10.86 7.74 7.76
N LEU A 81 -11.04 8.30 6.56
CA LEU A 81 -11.38 7.58 5.35
C LEU A 81 -10.10 7.32 4.54
N SER A 82 -9.80 6.05 4.29
CA SER A 82 -8.72 5.64 3.40
C SER A 82 -9.30 5.26 2.03
N LEU A 83 -8.90 5.96 1.00
CA LEU A 83 -9.19 5.67 -0.40
C LEU A 83 -7.92 5.17 -1.07
N GLY A 84 -8.02 4.07 -1.82
CA GLY A 84 -6.84 3.50 -2.45
C GLY A 84 -7.14 2.37 -3.41
N ASP A 85 -6.08 1.78 -3.93
CA ASP A 85 -6.13 0.65 -4.85
C ASP A 85 -6.01 -0.71 -4.13
N GLY A 86 -5.56 -1.75 -4.86
CA GLY A 86 -5.42 -3.11 -4.35
C GLY A 86 -4.42 -3.22 -3.20
N VAL A 87 -3.36 -2.41 -3.20
CA VAL A 87 -2.37 -2.39 -2.12
C VAL A 87 -3.02 -1.94 -0.82
N SER A 88 -3.78 -0.84 -0.86
CA SER A 88 -4.52 -0.33 0.31
C SER A 88 -5.63 -1.27 0.75
N LYS A 89 -6.34 -1.90 -0.22
CA LYS A 89 -7.43 -2.84 0.08
C LYS A 89 -6.93 -4.07 0.84
N GLY A 90 -5.82 -4.63 0.43
CA GLY A 90 -5.23 -5.84 1.01
C GLY A 90 -4.40 -5.60 2.27
N SER A 91 -4.25 -4.36 2.68
CA SER A 91 -3.37 -3.95 3.78
C SER A 91 -4.10 -3.78 5.10
N SER A 92 -3.35 -3.92 6.20
CA SER A 92 -3.80 -3.63 7.58
C SER A 92 -3.17 -2.35 8.16
N TYR A 93 -2.37 -1.61 7.37
CA TYR A 93 -1.70 -0.39 7.86
C TYR A 93 -2.69 0.65 8.36
N GLN A 94 -3.90 0.72 7.81
CA GLN A 94 -4.93 1.67 8.22
C GLN A 94 -5.36 1.44 9.67
N GLU A 95 -5.60 0.19 10.09
CA GLU A 95 -5.94 -0.15 11.47
C GLU A 95 -4.76 0.10 12.42
N LYS A 96 -3.53 -0.13 11.94
CA LYS A 96 -2.32 0.20 12.72
C LYS A 96 -2.17 1.72 12.90
N VAL A 97 -2.42 2.53 11.87
CA VAL A 97 -2.47 4.00 11.96
C VAL A 97 -3.52 4.45 12.96
N LYS A 98 -4.73 3.84 12.93
CA LYS A 98 -5.77 4.12 13.91
C LYS A 98 -5.28 3.93 15.35
N ASN A 99 -4.63 2.81 15.61
CA ASN A 99 -4.11 2.49 16.95
C ASN A 99 -2.97 3.42 17.37
N LEU A 100 -2.05 3.74 16.46
CA LEU A 100 -0.91 4.63 16.74
C LEU A 100 -1.32 6.08 17.00
N LEU A 101 -2.43 6.54 16.42
CA LEU A 101 -2.93 7.92 16.53
C LEU A 101 -4.16 8.04 17.42
N ASN A 102 -4.61 6.96 18.08
CA ASN A 102 -5.83 6.92 18.87
C ASN A 102 -7.06 7.47 18.11
N LEU A 103 -7.17 7.15 16.81
CA LEU A 103 -8.32 7.55 16.02
C LEU A 103 -9.58 6.83 16.50
N LYS A 104 -10.73 7.50 16.41
CA LYS A 104 -12.05 6.92 16.71
C LYS A 104 -12.35 5.74 15.78
N SER A 105 -12.12 5.93 14.48
CA SER A 105 -12.39 4.92 13.48
C SER A 105 -11.56 5.14 12.21
N VAL A 106 -11.38 4.04 11.47
CA VAL A 106 -10.85 4.04 10.10
C VAL A 106 -11.87 3.34 9.20
N ILE A 107 -12.18 3.96 8.07
CA ILE A 107 -12.99 3.38 7.01
C ILE A 107 -12.08 3.15 5.82
N ASN A 108 -11.82 1.88 5.46
CA ASN A 108 -11.05 1.55 4.27
C ASN A 108 -12.01 1.29 3.09
N ASN A 109 -12.16 2.27 2.21
CA ASN A 109 -12.95 2.19 0.98
C ASN A 109 -12.04 2.09 -0.26
N SER A 110 -11.02 1.23 -0.18
CA SER A 110 -10.09 0.94 -1.27
C SER A 110 -10.55 -0.26 -2.08
N ASN A 111 -10.20 -0.33 -3.36
CA ASN A 111 -10.57 -1.47 -4.20
C ASN A 111 -9.51 -1.74 -5.30
N ASN A 112 -9.45 -3.01 -5.74
CA ASN A 112 -8.51 -3.43 -6.77
C ASN A 112 -8.71 -2.65 -8.07
N GLY A 113 -7.60 -2.30 -8.71
CA GLY A 113 -7.61 -1.70 -10.05
C GLY A 113 -8.03 -0.23 -10.10
N LEU A 114 -8.33 0.43 -8.95
CA LEU A 114 -8.67 1.84 -8.90
C LEU A 114 -7.47 2.70 -9.33
N VAL A 115 -7.77 3.72 -10.12
CA VAL A 115 -6.87 4.76 -10.60
C VAL A 115 -7.25 6.10 -10.00
N MET A 116 -6.43 7.14 -10.19
CA MET A 116 -6.69 8.47 -9.61
C MET A 116 -8.08 9.00 -9.97
N SER A 117 -8.47 8.94 -11.24
CA SER A 117 -9.81 9.38 -11.67
C SER A 117 -10.97 8.62 -11.03
N SER A 118 -10.76 7.40 -10.55
CA SER A 118 -11.79 6.62 -9.87
C SER A 118 -12.16 7.20 -8.51
N MET A 119 -11.27 7.96 -7.88
CA MET A 119 -11.49 8.52 -6.55
C MET A 119 -12.66 9.49 -6.50
N ILE A 120 -12.95 10.18 -7.59
CA ILE A 120 -14.05 11.16 -7.70
C ILE A 120 -15.40 10.53 -7.37
N ASN A 121 -15.62 9.28 -7.82
CA ASN A 121 -16.86 8.55 -7.58
C ASN A 121 -17.06 8.14 -6.10
N LEU A 122 -15.98 8.16 -5.31
CA LEU A 122 -15.97 7.80 -3.89
C LEU A 122 -16.08 9.03 -2.98
N ILE A 123 -15.98 10.24 -3.55
CA ILE A 123 -15.96 11.51 -2.84
C ILE A 123 -17.26 12.26 -3.09
N ASN A 124 -18.15 12.29 -2.10
CA ASN A 124 -19.39 13.07 -2.10
C ASN A 124 -19.79 13.43 -0.68
N GLU A 125 -20.74 14.34 -0.52
CA GLU A 125 -21.17 14.85 0.80
C GLU A 125 -21.64 13.73 1.75
N GLU A 126 -22.38 12.75 1.27
CA GLU A 126 -22.88 11.64 2.08
C GLU A 126 -21.72 10.72 2.56
N ALA A 127 -20.80 10.37 1.64
CA ALA A 127 -19.65 9.54 1.96
C ALA A 127 -18.69 10.21 2.96
N LEU A 128 -18.63 11.55 2.97
CA LEU A 128 -17.74 12.32 3.81
C LEU A 128 -18.39 12.89 5.08
N LYS A 129 -19.69 12.66 5.29
CA LYS A 129 -20.47 13.27 6.38
C LYS A 129 -19.77 13.24 7.75
N ASP A 130 -19.28 12.08 8.16
CA ASP A 130 -18.66 11.85 9.47
C ASP A 130 -17.12 11.66 9.37
N ILE A 131 -16.51 12.13 8.30
CA ILE A 131 -15.07 11.98 8.03
C ILE A 131 -14.34 13.26 8.45
N ASP A 132 -13.30 13.12 9.23
CA ASP A 132 -12.39 14.21 9.62
C ASP A 132 -11.14 14.26 8.73
N ILE A 133 -10.67 13.09 8.27
CA ILE A 133 -9.42 12.94 7.50
C ILE A 133 -9.70 12.10 6.26
N ILE A 134 -9.31 12.58 5.09
CA ILE A 134 -9.35 11.84 3.84
C ILE A 134 -7.91 11.54 3.43
N MET A 135 -7.55 10.28 3.39
CA MET A 135 -6.22 9.79 3.01
C MET A 135 -6.31 9.01 1.70
N ILE A 136 -5.54 9.42 0.68
CA ILE A 136 -5.64 8.85 -0.67
C ILE A 136 -4.28 8.27 -1.08
N MET A 137 -4.25 6.97 -1.43
CA MET A 137 -3.07 6.29 -1.98
C MET A 137 -3.44 5.54 -3.26
N VAL A 138 -3.18 6.16 -4.40
CA VAL A 138 -3.33 5.59 -5.75
C VAL A 138 -2.22 6.10 -6.66
N GLY A 139 -2.07 5.51 -7.83
CA GLY A 139 -1.04 5.87 -8.82
C GLY A 139 -0.33 4.66 -9.41
N THR A 140 -0.28 3.54 -8.68
CA THR A 140 0.28 2.27 -9.19
C THR A 140 -0.46 1.78 -10.43
N ASN A 141 -1.79 1.80 -10.41
CA ASN A 141 -2.59 1.40 -11.57
C ASN A 141 -2.54 2.42 -12.72
N ASP A 142 -2.38 3.71 -12.41
CA ASP A 142 -2.18 4.75 -13.42
C ASP A 142 -0.86 4.51 -14.18
N TYR A 143 0.21 4.23 -13.44
CA TYR A 143 1.50 3.83 -14.01
C TYR A 143 1.39 2.54 -14.82
N THR A 144 0.78 1.49 -14.28
CA THR A 144 0.68 0.19 -14.95
C THR A 144 -0.11 0.26 -16.25
N LYS A 145 -1.17 1.07 -16.28
CA LYS A 145 -2.04 1.26 -17.44
C LYS A 145 -1.53 2.30 -18.43
N GLY A 146 -0.45 3.01 -18.10
CA GLY A 146 0.12 4.06 -18.95
C GLY A 146 -0.81 5.27 -19.05
N ARG A 147 -1.39 5.75 -17.93
CA ARG A 147 -2.14 7.02 -17.90
C ARG A 147 -1.22 8.17 -18.27
N ALA A 148 -1.54 8.93 -19.30
CA ALA A 148 -0.76 10.11 -19.69
C ALA A 148 -0.69 11.10 -18.52
N LEU A 149 0.52 11.62 -18.23
CA LEU A 149 0.70 12.57 -17.11
C LEU A 149 -0.04 13.88 -17.36
N GLY A 150 0.08 14.44 -18.56
CA GLY A 150 -0.33 15.82 -18.81
C GLY A 150 0.66 16.82 -18.23
N THR A 151 0.17 17.96 -17.76
CA THR A 151 0.98 19.04 -17.21
C THR A 151 0.40 19.57 -15.89
N ILE A 152 1.23 20.27 -15.12
CA ILE A 152 0.82 20.92 -13.84
C ILE A 152 -0.28 21.99 -14.03
N ASN A 153 -0.51 22.45 -15.26
CA ASN A 153 -1.55 23.44 -15.59
C ASN A 153 -2.89 22.80 -15.96
N ASP A 154 -2.95 21.47 -16.09
CA ASP A 154 -4.19 20.79 -16.40
C ASP A 154 -5.18 20.96 -15.25
N GLY A 155 -6.40 21.40 -15.58
CA GLY A 155 -7.53 21.42 -14.66
C GLY A 155 -8.20 20.06 -14.59
N GLY A 156 -9.18 19.92 -13.70
CA GLY A 156 -9.93 18.68 -13.54
C GLY A 156 -10.73 18.22 -14.76
N GLU A 157 -10.94 19.11 -15.73
CA GLU A 157 -11.60 18.82 -17.01
C GLU A 157 -10.67 18.17 -18.05
N VAL A 158 -9.36 18.12 -17.79
CA VAL A 158 -8.38 17.54 -18.70
C VAL A 158 -8.13 16.08 -18.34
N GLU A 159 -8.34 15.18 -19.30
CA GLU A 159 -8.11 13.74 -19.12
C GLU A 159 -6.62 13.39 -19.06
N SER A 160 -5.98 13.77 -17.96
CA SER A 160 -4.58 13.49 -17.65
C SER A 160 -4.42 13.16 -16.17
N PHE A 161 -3.30 12.55 -15.78
CA PHE A 161 -3.05 12.23 -14.37
C PHE A 161 -2.99 13.49 -13.50
N TYR A 162 -2.37 14.58 -13.99
CA TYR A 162 -2.39 15.89 -13.33
C TYR A 162 -3.81 16.43 -13.17
N GLY A 163 -4.64 16.33 -14.23
CA GLY A 163 -6.04 16.73 -14.21
C GLY A 163 -6.87 15.90 -13.23
N ASP A 164 -6.67 14.57 -13.23
CA ASP A 164 -7.35 13.65 -12.32
C ASP A 164 -7.08 14.00 -10.85
N ILE A 165 -5.82 14.32 -10.47
CA ILE A 165 -5.47 14.74 -9.11
C ILE A 165 -6.15 16.07 -8.75
N GLN A 166 -6.13 17.03 -9.69
CA GLN A 166 -6.77 18.33 -9.48
C GLN A 166 -8.28 18.19 -9.26
N GLU A 167 -8.94 17.30 -10.02
CA GLU A 167 -10.37 17.05 -9.89
C GLU A 167 -10.71 16.40 -8.54
N VAL A 168 -9.91 15.43 -8.10
CA VAL A 168 -10.06 14.80 -6.77
C VAL A 168 -9.95 15.83 -5.66
N ILE A 169 -8.96 16.72 -5.72
CA ILE A 169 -8.81 17.81 -4.75
C ILE A 169 -10.03 18.74 -4.76
N ASN A 170 -10.51 19.13 -5.93
CA ASN A 170 -11.68 19.98 -6.07
C ASN A 170 -12.94 19.31 -5.51
N ALA A 171 -13.14 18.02 -5.81
CA ALA A 171 -14.26 17.25 -5.29
C ALA A 171 -14.23 17.14 -3.75
N ALA A 172 -13.08 16.85 -3.16
CA ALA A 172 -12.93 16.77 -1.71
C ALA A 172 -13.19 18.11 -1.02
N LYS A 173 -12.60 19.19 -1.52
CA LYS A 173 -12.81 20.55 -1.00
C LYS A 173 -14.27 21.03 -1.13
N LYS A 174 -14.95 20.61 -2.20
CA LYS A 174 -16.37 20.93 -2.39
C LYS A 174 -17.27 20.12 -1.46
N ALA A 175 -17.04 18.82 -1.35
CA ALA A 175 -17.89 17.94 -0.56
C ALA A 175 -17.72 18.13 0.96
N LYS A 176 -16.50 18.40 1.42
CA LYS A 176 -16.19 18.63 2.84
C LYS A 176 -14.95 19.49 3.03
N PRO A 177 -15.08 20.82 2.95
CA PRO A 177 -13.94 21.76 3.00
C PRO A 177 -13.16 21.72 4.32
N GLU A 178 -13.79 21.31 5.42
CA GLU A 178 -13.16 21.20 6.75
C GLU A 178 -12.38 19.89 6.96
N ALA A 179 -12.58 18.89 6.11
CA ALA A 179 -11.83 17.64 6.23
C ALA A 179 -10.36 17.83 5.89
N LYS A 180 -9.48 17.20 6.66
CA LYS A 180 -8.05 17.17 6.39
C LYS A 180 -7.77 16.20 5.22
N LEU A 181 -7.43 16.74 4.06
CA LEU A 181 -7.05 15.95 2.89
C LEU A 181 -5.54 15.73 2.88
N VAL A 182 -5.11 14.48 2.69
CA VAL A 182 -3.71 14.09 2.56
C VAL A 182 -3.56 13.05 1.44
N PHE A 183 -2.55 13.23 0.60
CA PHE A 183 -2.17 12.22 -0.39
C PHE A 183 -0.95 11.43 0.07
N LEU A 184 -0.89 10.18 -0.34
CA LEU A 184 0.27 9.32 -0.20
C LEU A 184 0.78 9.00 -1.60
N THR A 185 2.09 9.05 -1.82
CA THR A 185 2.65 8.53 -3.05
C THR A 185 2.58 7.01 -3.06
N PRO A 186 2.45 6.35 -4.23
CA PRO A 186 2.46 4.90 -4.32
C PRO A 186 3.78 4.32 -3.78
N LEU A 187 3.72 3.11 -3.26
CA LEU A 187 4.88 2.35 -2.83
C LEU A 187 5.65 1.81 -4.05
N LYS A 188 6.96 1.69 -3.95
CA LYS A 188 7.75 0.89 -4.89
C LYS A 188 7.28 -0.55 -4.83
N HIS A 189 7.22 -1.20 -5.98
CA HIS A 189 6.87 -2.62 -6.08
C HIS A 189 7.84 -3.34 -7.01
N GLY A 190 8.03 -4.62 -6.77
CA GLY A 190 8.91 -5.48 -7.55
C GLY A 190 8.21 -6.10 -8.76
N TYR A 191 8.85 -7.12 -9.31
CA TYR A 191 8.38 -7.80 -10.51
C TYR A 191 7.01 -8.47 -10.31
N ILE A 192 6.10 -8.14 -11.23
CA ILE A 192 4.80 -8.78 -11.40
C ILE A 192 4.62 -9.11 -12.88
N GLU A 193 4.29 -10.36 -13.18
CA GLU A 193 4.13 -10.81 -14.56
C GLU A 193 3.08 -9.98 -15.31
N GLY A 194 3.45 -9.49 -16.48
CA GLY A 194 2.58 -8.70 -17.35
C GLY A 194 2.38 -7.24 -16.94
N GLN A 195 3.12 -6.75 -15.94
CA GLN A 195 3.06 -5.36 -15.50
C GLN A 195 4.47 -4.75 -15.48
N PRO A 196 4.62 -3.43 -15.78
CA PRO A 196 5.87 -2.74 -15.52
C PRO A 196 6.12 -2.72 -14.01
N SER A 197 7.37 -2.82 -13.61
CA SER A 197 7.81 -2.89 -12.21
C SER A 197 8.86 -1.81 -11.98
N TYR A 198 8.86 -1.17 -10.80
CA TYR A 198 9.92 -0.23 -10.48
C TYR A 198 11.30 -0.94 -10.49
N PRO A 199 12.37 -0.36 -11.14
CA PRO A 199 12.43 0.99 -11.72
C PRO A 199 12.08 1.08 -13.22
N ASP A 200 11.49 0.06 -13.82
CA ASP A 200 11.18 0.04 -15.24
C ASP A 200 10.18 1.14 -15.62
N LYS A 201 10.13 1.45 -16.92
CA LYS A 201 9.15 2.35 -17.49
C LYS A 201 7.96 1.57 -18.04
N ASN A 202 6.79 2.21 -18.02
CA ASN A 202 5.59 1.67 -18.63
C ASN A 202 5.59 1.81 -20.18
N ASN A 203 4.50 1.42 -20.83
CA ASN A 203 4.34 1.43 -22.27
C ASN A 203 4.35 2.83 -22.94
N ILE A 204 4.36 3.90 -22.16
CA ILE A 204 4.50 5.30 -22.63
C ILE A 204 5.76 5.97 -22.07
N GLU A 205 6.77 5.16 -21.71
CA GLU A 205 8.09 5.62 -21.27
C GLU A 205 8.10 6.43 -19.95
N LEU A 206 7.12 6.23 -19.08
CA LEU A 206 7.02 6.85 -17.75
C LEU A 206 7.32 5.85 -16.63
N GLY A 207 8.09 6.28 -15.64
CA GLY A 207 8.36 5.52 -14.41
C GLY A 207 7.32 5.77 -13.32
N LEU A 208 7.24 4.89 -12.32
CA LEU A 208 6.39 5.09 -11.14
C LEU A 208 6.73 6.36 -10.36
N ASP A 209 8.00 6.76 -10.39
CA ASP A 209 8.49 8.01 -9.82
C ASP A 209 7.91 9.26 -10.51
N ASP A 210 7.60 9.20 -11.80
CA ASP A 210 6.97 10.31 -12.53
C ASP A 210 5.54 10.55 -12.01
N TYR A 211 4.78 9.50 -11.72
CA TYR A 211 3.46 9.61 -11.10
C TYR A 211 3.56 10.11 -9.64
N SER A 212 4.56 9.65 -8.89
CA SER A 212 4.82 10.16 -7.52
C SER A 212 5.15 11.64 -7.51
N LYS A 213 5.99 12.11 -8.47
CA LYS A 213 6.32 13.53 -8.66
C LYS A 213 5.08 14.35 -9.04
N ALA A 214 4.21 13.82 -9.91
CA ALA A 214 2.98 14.51 -10.30
C ALA A 214 2.03 14.72 -9.11
N ILE A 215 1.83 13.70 -8.27
CA ILE A 215 1.04 13.83 -7.04
C ILE A 215 1.59 14.95 -6.17
N LYS A 216 2.91 14.94 -5.91
CA LYS A 216 3.55 15.97 -5.08
C LYS A 216 3.39 17.38 -5.67
N ALA A 217 3.59 17.52 -6.97
CA ALA A 217 3.50 18.81 -7.64
C ALA A 217 2.09 19.43 -7.59
N VAL A 218 1.03 18.64 -7.87
CA VAL A 218 -0.35 19.15 -7.81
C VAL A 218 -0.77 19.43 -6.37
N CYS A 219 -0.40 18.58 -5.44
CA CYS A 219 -0.69 18.78 -4.02
C CYS A 219 0.00 20.04 -3.48
N ASP A 220 1.28 20.28 -3.82
CA ASP A 220 2.02 21.47 -3.45
C ASP A 220 1.34 22.75 -4.00
N LYS A 221 0.99 22.76 -5.28
CA LYS A 221 0.22 23.86 -5.92
C LYS A 221 -1.08 24.18 -5.17
N ASN A 222 -1.72 23.18 -4.57
CA ASN A 222 -3.00 23.31 -3.87
C ASN A 222 -2.86 23.44 -2.35
N SER A 223 -1.64 23.46 -1.81
CA SER A 223 -1.33 23.43 -0.38
C SER A 223 -1.94 22.22 0.35
N ILE A 224 -1.94 21.07 -0.32
CA ILE A 224 -2.36 19.79 0.24
C ILE A 224 -1.12 19.01 0.67
N PRO A 225 -1.05 18.52 1.92
CA PRO A 225 0.09 17.72 2.37
C PRO A 225 0.19 16.40 1.63
N VAL A 226 1.42 15.94 1.44
CA VAL A 226 1.74 14.61 0.86
C VAL A 226 2.66 13.86 1.81
N ILE A 227 2.37 12.60 2.05
CA ILE A 227 3.29 11.65 2.68
C ILE A 227 4.00 10.89 1.56
N ASP A 228 5.30 11.10 1.43
CA ASP A 228 6.11 10.54 0.33
C ASP A 228 6.53 9.10 0.63
N LEU A 229 5.56 8.16 0.61
CA LEU A 229 5.86 6.73 0.85
C LEU A 229 6.84 6.15 -0.18
N PHE A 230 6.87 6.70 -1.40
CA PHE A 230 7.81 6.28 -2.43
C PHE A 230 9.27 6.41 -1.97
N ASN A 231 9.61 7.49 -1.27
CA ASN A 231 10.97 7.75 -0.80
C ASN A 231 11.16 7.50 0.70
N GLU A 232 10.11 7.60 1.52
CA GLU A 232 10.22 7.62 2.98
C GLU A 232 9.74 6.34 3.66
N SER A 233 9.06 5.42 2.92
CA SER A 233 8.63 4.15 3.51
C SER A 233 9.80 3.24 3.92
N GLY A 234 10.98 3.41 3.29
CA GLY A 234 12.12 2.51 3.43
C GLY A 234 11.86 1.11 2.82
N ILE A 235 10.84 1.00 1.93
CA ILE A 235 10.62 -0.17 1.09
C ILE A 235 11.26 0.15 -0.26
N GLU A 236 12.37 -0.55 -0.54
CA GLU A 236 13.22 -0.33 -1.70
C GLU A 236 13.25 -1.59 -2.57
N ALA A 237 13.71 -1.47 -3.82
CA ALA A 237 13.79 -2.60 -4.75
C ALA A 237 14.54 -3.81 -4.15
N GLU A 238 15.59 -3.55 -3.37
CA GLU A 238 16.47 -4.55 -2.78
C GLU A 238 15.83 -5.29 -1.60
N ASN A 239 14.81 -4.70 -0.95
CA ASN A 239 14.21 -5.26 0.25
C ASN A 239 12.70 -5.54 0.12
N ILE A 240 12.09 -5.36 -1.04
CA ILE A 240 10.67 -5.56 -1.31
C ILE A 240 10.17 -6.90 -0.78
N ALA A 241 10.91 -7.99 -1.00
CA ALA A 241 10.52 -9.32 -0.56
C ALA A 241 10.43 -9.48 0.99
N GLN A 242 11.05 -8.57 1.75
CA GLN A 242 10.95 -8.56 3.21
C GLN A 242 9.64 -7.96 3.70
N TYR A 243 9.03 -7.07 2.90
CA TYR A 243 7.87 -6.25 3.28
C TYR A 243 6.61 -6.57 2.50
N THR A 244 6.67 -7.52 1.55
CA THR A 244 5.54 -7.91 0.71
C THR A 244 5.35 -9.42 0.66
N VAL A 245 4.15 -9.86 0.27
CA VAL A 245 3.85 -11.29 0.08
C VAL A 245 4.07 -11.74 -1.37
N ASP A 246 4.04 -10.80 -2.33
CA ASP A 246 4.04 -11.06 -3.76
C ASP A 246 4.73 -9.96 -4.58
N ASN A 247 5.70 -9.26 -4.00
CA ASN A 247 6.41 -8.08 -4.52
C ASN A 247 5.56 -6.80 -4.64
N MET A 248 4.30 -6.79 -4.22
CA MET A 248 3.41 -5.62 -4.23
C MET A 248 2.60 -5.48 -2.93
N ASN A 249 1.86 -6.51 -2.57
CA ASN A 249 0.98 -6.47 -1.40
C ASN A 249 1.77 -6.62 -0.11
N LEU A 250 1.53 -5.73 0.85
CA LEU A 250 2.28 -5.69 2.10
C LEU A 250 2.03 -6.95 2.96
N ASN A 251 3.11 -7.51 3.49
CA ASN A 251 3.05 -8.46 4.60
C ASN A 251 2.94 -7.71 5.95
N GLU A 252 2.96 -8.43 7.07
CA GLU A 252 2.82 -7.80 8.39
C GLU A 252 3.91 -6.75 8.67
N ALA A 253 5.18 -7.06 8.39
CA ALA A 253 6.29 -6.13 8.58
C ALA A 253 6.18 -4.89 7.68
N GLY A 254 5.69 -5.06 6.45
CA GLY A 254 5.41 -3.95 5.52
C GLY A 254 4.28 -3.06 6.03
N ASN A 255 3.21 -3.66 6.54
CA ASN A 255 2.09 -2.91 7.12
C ASN A 255 2.52 -2.12 8.36
N GLU A 256 3.36 -2.67 9.24
CA GLU A 256 3.91 -1.97 10.40
C GLU A 256 4.77 -0.77 9.98
N LYS A 257 5.67 -1.00 9.02
CA LYS A 257 6.58 0.01 8.52
C LYS A 257 5.83 1.19 7.88
N VAL A 258 4.88 0.91 7.01
CA VAL A 258 4.04 1.91 6.34
C VAL A 258 3.17 2.67 7.36
N ALA A 259 2.54 1.97 8.30
CA ALA A 259 1.73 2.59 9.33
C ALA A 259 2.53 3.55 10.21
N LYS A 260 3.75 3.17 10.59
CA LYS A 260 4.66 4.04 11.36
C LYS A 260 4.99 5.30 10.58
N THR A 261 5.43 5.19 9.32
CA THR A 261 5.73 6.33 8.45
C THR A 261 4.53 7.27 8.31
N ILE A 262 3.34 6.73 8.06
CA ILE A 262 2.11 7.53 7.94
C ILE A 262 1.79 8.24 9.25
N SER A 263 1.84 7.54 10.38
CA SER A 263 1.48 8.10 11.68
C SER A 263 2.42 9.23 12.11
N GLU A 264 3.71 9.04 11.98
CA GLU A 264 4.72 10.07 12.27
C GLU A 264 4.57 11.30 11.37
N SER A 265 4.25 11.09 10.08
CA SER A 265 4.05 12.16 9.13
C SER A 265 2.76 12.93 9.43
N LEU A 266 1.64 12.25 9.71
CA LEU A 266 0.38 12.90 10.09
C LEU A 266 0.51 13.74 11.36
N GLN A 267 1.27 13.26 12.36
CA GLN A 267 1.56 14.03 13.57
C GLN A 267 2.38 15.29 13.29
N LYS A 268 3.32 15.25 12.33
CA LYS A 268 4.11 16.41 11.92
C LYS A 268 3.29 17.42 11.12
N ILE A 269 2.42 16.92 10.24
CA ILE A 269 1.58 17.76 9.36
C ILE A 269 0.50 18.52 10.14
N TYR A 270 -0.06 17.87 11.14
CA TYR A 270 -1.23 18.40 11.88
C TYR A 270 -0.91 18.68 13.36
N LYS A 271 0.27 19.26 13.60
CA LYS A 271 0.68 19.78 14.93
C LYS A 271 -0.11 21.01 15.34
#